data_5a429e7348564e78428c583adf0e3bcc
#
_entry.id   5a429e7348564e78428c583adf0e3bcc
#
_cell.length_a   1.000
_cell.length_b   1.000
_cell.length_c   1.000
_cell.angle_alpha   90.00
_cell.angle_beta   90.00
_cell.angle_gamma   90.00
#
_symmetry.space_group_name_H-M   'P 1'
#
loop_
_entity.id
_entity.type
_entity.pdbx_description
1 polymer ?
#
loop_
_entity_poly.entity_id
_entity_poly.type
_entity_poly.pdbx_seq_one_letter_code
_entity_poly.pdbx_strand_id
1 'polypeptide(L)'
;MYFVPWPNSLWHLDGHHSLIRWGFVIHGCIDGYSRRIIFLHCSTNNLSSTVLGLFESAIERDGGLWPSRIRVDYGVENTAVCDAMVAVRGEGRGSFIAGSSTRNQRIERLWRDVFRCICHVFYYKFYAMEQTGLLDVENPIHMFTLQYVKNKLCF
;
A
#
# COMPACT_ATOMS: atom_id res chain seq x y z
N MET A 1 -9.56 16.32 -17.31
CA MET A 1 -8.26 15.74 -17.75
C MET A 1 -7.38 15.54 -16.52
N TYR A 2 -6.79 14.35 -16.31
CA TYR A 2 -5.84 14.10 -15.22
C TYR A 2 -4.48 14.69 -15.61
N PHE A 3 -3.99 15.63 -14.84
CA PHE A 3 -2.71 16.30 -15.08
C PHE A 3 -1.91 16.41 -13.78
N VAL A 4 -0.66 15.97 -13.80
CA VAL A 4 0.31 16.13 -12.71
C VAL A 4 1.50 16.88 -13.29
N PRO A 5 1.85 18.06 -12.80
CA PRO A 5 2.76 18.96 -13.51
C PRO A 5 4.23 18.54 -13.47
N TRP A 6 4.71 17.93 -12.35
CA TRP A 6 6.10 17.51 -12.16
C TRP A 6 6.23 16.42 -11.09
N PRO A 7 7.41 15.79 -10.88
CA PRO A 7 7.65 14.84 -9.81
C PRO A 7 7.33 15.43 -8.42
N ASN A 8 6.84 14.59 -7.53
CA ASN A 8 6.41 14.94 -6.18
C ASN A 8 5.25 15.93 -6.08
N SER A 9 4.56 16.23 -7.19
CA SER A 9 3.34 17.05 -7.17
C SER A 9 2.16 16.30 -6.56
N LEU A 10 2.05 15.02 -6.85
CA LEU A 10 0.95 14.17 -6.37
C LEU A 10 1.43 12.73 -6.25
N TRP A 11 1.38 12.19 -5.02
CA TRP A 11 1.56 10.76 -4.79
C TRP A 11 0.20 10.07 -4.63
N HIS A 12 0.10 8.85 -5.15
CA HIS A 12 -1.07 7.99 -5.02
C HIS A 12 -0.75 6.87 -4.04
N LEU A 13 -1.56 6.75 -2.99
CA LEU A 13 -1.48 5.70 -1.99
C LEU A 13 -2.71 4.81 -2.08
N ASP A 14 -2.51 3.52 -1.87
CA ASP A 14 -3.58 2.53 -1.82
C ASP A 14 -3.10 1.22 -1.21
N GLY A 15 -4.05 0.39 -0.76
CA GLY A 15 -3.84 -0.97 -0.28
C GLY A 15 -4.36 -2.02 -1.26
N HIS A 16 -3.56 -3.03 -1.56
CA HIS A 16 -3.95 -4.16 -2.41
C HIS A 16 -4.27 -5.39 -1.57
N HIS A 17 -5.48 -5.94 -1.74
CA HIS A 17 -6.08 -6.93 -0.87
C HIS A 17 -6.17 -8.34 -1.50
N SER A 18 -5.43 -8.63 -2.57
CA SER A 18 -5.48 -9.95 -3.22
C SER A 18 -5.08 -11.13 -2.33
N LEU A 19 -4.29 -10.87 -1.29
CA LEU A 19 -3.82 -11.87 -0.33
C LEU A 19 -4.46 -11.72 1.06
N ILE A 20 -5.55 -10.95 1.18
CA ILE A 20 -6.20 -10.66 2.46
C ILE A 20 -6.75 -11.91 3.16
N ARG A 21 -7.14 -12.95 2.39
CA ARG A 21 -7.56 -14.23 2.92
C ARG A 21 -6.53 -14.84 3.89
N TRP A 22 -5.26 -14.60 3.63
CA TRP A 22 -4.14 -15.08 4.45
C TRP A 22 -3.56 -14.00 5.37
N GLY A 23 -4.32 -12.91 5.56
CA GLY A 23 -3.95 -11.82 6.47
C GLY A 23 -2.85 -10.91 5.94
N PHE A 24 -2.63 -10.84 4.62
CA PHE A 24 -1.66 -9.93 4.01
C PHE A 24 -2.33 -8.79 3.26
N VAL A 25 -1.83 -7.59 3.49
CA VAL A 25 -2.17 -6.38 2.73
C VAL A 25 -0.91 -5.79 2.14
N ILE A 26 -0.94 -5.42 0.87
CA ILE A 26 0.20 -4.79 0.21
C ILE A 26 -0.08 -3.30 0.12
N HIS A 27 0.68 -2.51 0.86
CA HIS A 27 0.61 -1.05 0.82
C HIS A 27 1.55 -0.53 -0.26
N GLY A 28 1.06 0.39 -1.07
CA GLY A 28 1.85 0.99 -2.13
C GLY A 28 1.65 2.49 -2.28
N CYS A 29 2.69 3.13 -2.75
CA CYS A 29 2.69 4.53 -3.11
C CYS A 29 3.45 4.74 -4.41
N ILE A 30 2.88 5.53 -5.32
CA ILE A 30 3.46 5.84 -6.61
C ILE A 30 3.40 7.34 -6.89
N ASP A 31 4.47 7.90 -7.43
CA ASP A 31 4.45 9.27 -7.93
C ASP A 31 3.62 9.38 -9.21
N GLY A 32 2.65 10.26 -9.20
CA GLY A 32 1.68 10.43 -10.28
C GLY A 32 2.28 10.94 -11.59
N TYR A 33 3.41 11.63 -11.54
CA TYR A 33 4.11 12.15 -12.71
C TYR A 33 5.10 11.11 -13.27
N SER A 34 6.12 10.77 -12.51
CA SER A 34 7.21 9.91 -12.94
C SER A 34 6.86 8.43 -12.96
N ARG A 35 5.78 8.04 -12.27
CA ARG A 35 5.38 6.64 -12.01
C ARG A 35 6.40 5.85 -11.20
N ARG A 36 7.33 6.52 -10.55
CA ARG A 36 8.26 5.90 -9.62
C ARG A 36 7.48 5.31 -8.44
N ILE A 37 7.78 4.06 -8.11
CA ILE A 37 7.28 3.44 -6.89
C ILE A 37 8.01 4.09 -5.72
N ILE A 38 7.27 4.76 -4.85
CA ILE A 38 7.78 5.42 -3.65
C ILE A 38 8.02 4.38 -2.57
N PHE A 39 7.01 3.54 -2.32
CA PHE A 39 7.15 2.31 -1.55
C PHE A 39 6.18 1.24 -2.04
N LEU A 40 6.55 0.00 -1.77
CA LEU A 40 5.72 -1.17 -1.96
C LEU A 40 6.06 -2.15 -0.84
N HIS A 41 5.11 -2.42 0.05
CA HIS A 41 5.36 -3.21 1.24
C HIS A 41 4.19 -4.15 1.56
N CYS A 42 4.48 -5.42 1.80
CA CYS A 42 3.51 -6.39 2.26
C CYS A 42 3.48 -6.41 3.79
N SER A 43 2.32 -6.12 4.36
CA SER A 43 2.09 -6.08 5.82
C SER A 43 1.11 -7.17 6.25
N THR A 44 1.12 -7.49 7.53
CA THR A 44 0.14 -8.38 8.19
C THR A 44 -1.00 -7.61 8.87
N ASN A 45 -1.09 -6.31 8.63
CA ASN A 45 -2.14 -5.46 9.15
C ASN A 45 -2.46 -4.33 8.17
N ASN A 46 -3.58 -3.65 8.42
CA ASN A 46 -4.04 -2.48 7.67
C ASN A 46 -4.22 -1.27 8.60
N LEU A 47 -3.26 -1.05 9.51
CA LEU A 47 -3.32 0.05 10.48
C LEU A 47 -2.82 1.35 9.86
N SER A 48 -3.44 2.46 10.24
CA SER A 48 -3.03 3.79 9.77
C SER A 48 -1.61 4.16 10.22
N SER A 49 -1.17 3.69 11.39
CA SER A 49 0.20 3.86 11.87
C SER A 49 1.22 3.11 11.01
N THR A 50 0.85 1.95 10.46
CA THR A 50 1.72 1.19 9.54
C THR A 50 1.90 1.94 8.24
N VAL A 51 0.82 2.44 7.66
CA VAL A 51 0.86 3.23 6.40
C VAL A 51 1.64 4.52 6.61
N LEU A 52 1.42 5.23 7.72
CA LEU A 52 2.19 6.43 8.06
C LEU A 52 3.69 6.14 8.19
N GLY A 53 4.08 5.09 8.90
CA GLY A 53 5.50 4.71 9.05
C GLY A 53 6.17 4.41 7.70
N LEU A 54 5.48 3.73 6.80
CA LEU A 54 5.97 3.48 5.43
C LEU A 54 6.13 4.79 4.64
N PHE A 55 5.18 5.68 4.77
CA PHE A 55 5.18 6.99 4.11
C PHE A 55 6.33 7.88 4.61
N GLU A 56 6.51 8.01 5.92
CA GLU A 56 7.58 8.79 6.54
C GLU A 56 8.96 8.21 6.20
N SER A 57 9.14 6.89 6.30
CA SER A 57 10.39 6.22 5.92
C SER A 57 10.75 6.45 4.45
N ALA A 58 9.76 6.51 3.56
CA ALA A 58 10.00 6.82 2.16
C ALA A 58 10.44 8.27 1.96
N ILE A 59 9.85 9.21 2.70
CA ILE A 59 10.25 10.63 2.69
C ILE A 59 11.69 10.79 3.19
N GLU A 60 12.04 10.16 4.30
CA GLU A 60 13.41 10.20 4.84
C GLU A 60 14.43 9.66 3.85
N ARG A 61 14.15 8.53 3.22
CA ARG A 61 15.01 7.92 2.20
C ARG A 61 15.21 8.82 0.97
N ASP A 62 14.22 9.63 0.63
CA ASP A 62 14.25 10.58 -0.48
C ASP A 62 14.75 11.99 -0.07
N GLY A 63 15.45 12.11 1.05
CA GLY A 63 16.06 13.36 1.51
C GLY A 63 15.08 14.33 2.19
N GLY A 64 13.99 13.83 2.76
CA GLY A 64 13.02 14.63 3.51
C GLY A 64 12.02 15.41 2.64
N LEU A 65 11.93 15.12 1.35
CA LEU A 65 11.06 15.83 0.42
C LEU A 65 9.62 15.29 0.46
N TRP A 66 8.73 16.02 1.10
CA TRP A 66 7.30 15.73 1.14
C TRP A 66 6.66 16.01 -0.22
N PRO A 67 5.67 15.21 -0.65
CA PRO A 67 4.88 15.51 -1.84
C PRO A 67 4.05 16.79 -1.63
N SER A 68 3.69 17.44 -2.72
CA SER A 68 2.78 18.59 -2.65
C SER A 68 1.38 18.19 -2.21
N ARG A 69 0.90 17.06 -2.73
CA ARG A 69 -0.41 16.46 -2.42
C ARG A 69 -0.33 14.94 -2.43
N ILE A 70 -1.29 14.32 -1.76
CA ILE A 70 -1.54 12.89 -1.85
C ILE A 70 -2.95 12.62 -2.37
N ARG A 71 -3.14 11.51 -3.03
CA ARG A 71 -4.44 10.94 -3.38
C ARG A 71 -4.59 9.59 -2.68
N VAL A 72 -5.70 9.42 -1.99
CA VAL A 72 -6.06 8.22 -1.23
C VAL A 72 -7.51 7.85 -1.52
N ASP A 73 -7.91 6.62 -1.23
CA ASP A 73 -9.31 6.25 -1.11
C ASP A 73 -9.87 6.67 0.27
N TYR A 74 -11.15 6.35 0.51
CA TYR A 74 -11.81 6.67 1.79
C TYR A 74 -11.47 5.70 2.94
N GLY A 75 -10.41 4.91 2.82
CA GLY A 75 -10.01 3.95 3.84
C GLY A 75 -9.51 4.62 5.12
N VAL A 76 -9.87 4.05 6.28
CA VAL A 76 -9.42 4.54 7.59
C VAL A 76 -7.91 4.41 7.80
N GLU A 77 -7.26 3.50 7.09
CA GLU A 77 -5.82 3.31 7.09
C GLU A 77 -5.04 4.52 6.57
N ASN A 78 -5.70 5.40 5.80
CA ASN A 78 -5.08 6.59 5.22
C ASN A 78 -5.18 7.84 6.11
N THR A 79 -5.93 7.79 7.23
CA THR A 79 -6.21 8.96 8.06
C THR A 79 -4.93 9.58 8.63
N ALA A 80 -4.03 8.78 9.19
CA ALA A 80 -2.79 9.30 9.79
C ALA A 80 -1.87 9.98 8.76
N VAL A 81 -1.82 9.49 7.52
CA VAL A 81 -1.06 10.13 6.43
C VAL A 81 -1.72 11.45 6.00
N CYS A 82 -3.05 11.50 5.93
CA CYS A 82 -3.77 12.74 5.65
C CYS A 82 -3.49 13.80 6.71
N ASP A 83 -3.55 13.44 8.00
CA ASP A 83 -3.26 14.33 9.12
C ASP A 83 -1.80 14.84 9.08
N ALA A 84 -0.84 13.97 8.81
CA ALA A 84 0.56 14.34 8.64
C ALA A 84 0.77 15.32 7.47
N MET A 85 0.09 15.11 6.35
CA MET A 85 0.12 16.03 5.21
C MET A 85 -0.43 17.41 5.56
N VAL A 86 -1.53 17.48 6.33
CA VAL A 86 -2.09 18.75 6.81
C VAL A 86 -1.13 19.44 7.78
N ALA A 87 -0.53 18.69 8.71
CA ALA A 87 0.42 19.23 9.67
C ALA A 87 1.66 19.86 8.98
N VAL A 88 2.19 19.21 7.93
CA VAL A 88 3.39 19.68 7.23
C VAL A 88 3.07 20.78 6.21
N ARG A 89 1.95 20.68 5.48
CA ARG A 89 1.60 21.56 4.36
C ARG A 89 0.64 22.69 4.73
N GLY A 90 0.01 22.62 5.90
CA GLY A 90 -0.97 23.60 6.38
C GLY A 90 -2.42 23.23 6.04
N GLU A 91 -3.32 23.76 6.83
CA GLU A 91 -4.76 23.59 6.67
C GLU A 91 -5.29 24.34 5.43
N GLY A 92 -6.42 23.87 4.90
CA GLY A 92 -7.15 24.55 3.82
C GLY A 92 -6.47 24.53 2.44
N ARG A 93 -5.29 23.94 2.33
CA ARG A 93 -4.51 23.89 1.07
C ARG A 93 -4.96 22.77 0.13
N GLY A 94 -5.75 21.80 0.59
CA GLY A 94 -6.10 20.61 -0.17
C GLY A 94 -4.89 19.67 -0.36
N SER A 95 -4.12 19.44 0.71
CA SER A 95 -2.91 18.62 0.70
C SER A 95 -3.21 17.15 0.46
N PHE A 96 -4.43 16.70 0.69
CA PHE A 96 -4.89 15.36 0.33
C PHE A 96 -6.18 15.43 -0.48
N ILE A 97 -6.35 14.44 -1.35
CA ILE A 97 -7.52 14.26 -2.20
C ILE A 97 -8.06 12.88 -1.89
N ALA A 98 -9.13 12.81 -1.08
CA ALA A 98 -9.83 11.56 -0.83
C ALA A 98 -10.91 11.34 -1.91
N GLY A 99 -11.03 10.12 -2.40
CA GLY A 99 -12.00 9.80 -3.44
C GLY A 99 -12.19 8.31 -3.63
N SER A 100 -13.16 7.91 -4.47
CA SER A 100 -13.36 6.50 -4.78
C SER A 100 -12.10 5.92 -5.47
N SER A 101 -11.84 4.63 -5.22
CA SER A 101 -10.72 3.88 -5.82
C SER A 101 -10.69 3.99 -7.35
N THR A 102 -11.86 4.05 -8.00
CA THR A 102 -11.99 4.20 -9.46
C THR A 102 -11.30 5.45 -10.03
N ARG A 103 -11.03 6.45 -9.20
CA ARG A 103 -10.32 7.68 -9.58
C ARG A 103 -8.81 7.60 -9.32
N ASN A 104 -8.32 6.48 -8.77
CA ASN A 104 -6.91 6.27 -8.45
C ASN A 104 -6.17 5.44 -9.52
N GLN A 105 -6.44 5.70 -10.79
CA GLN A 105 -6.02 4.91 -11.96
C GLN A 105 -4.51 4.62 -12.04
N ARG A 106 -3.67 5.50 -11.47
CA ARG A 106 -2.21 5.30 -11.52
C ARG A 106 -1.77 4.12 -10.68
N ILE A 107 -2.28 4.02 -9.47
CA ILE A 107 -1.94 2.93 -8.57
C ILE A 107 -2.68 1.64 -8.94
N GLU A 108 -3.88 1.74 -9.51
CA GLU A 108 -4.63 0.60 -10.04
C GLU A 108 -3.87 -0.17 -11.12
N ARG A 109 -3.14 0.55 -11.98
CA ARG A 109 -2.26 -0.08 -12.97
C ARG A 109 -1.10 -0.81 -12.30
N LEU A 110 -0.49 -0.20 -11.27
CA LEU A 110 0.57 -0.84 -10.49
C LEU A 110 0.09 -2.16 -9.89
N TRP A 111 -1.13 -2.21 -9.36
CA TRP A 111 -1.68 -3.43 -8.76
C TRP A 111 -1.81 -4.58 -9.76
N ARG A 112 -2.17 -4.30 -10.99
CA ARG A 112 -2.19 -5.33 -12.06
C ARG A 112 -0.81 -5.92 -12.29
N ASP A 113 0.21 -5.08 -12.34
CA ASP A 113 1.59 -5.52 -12.55
C ASP A 113 2.13 -6.27 -11.31
N VAL A 114 1.86 -5.79 -10.11
CA VAL A 114 2.21 -6.46 -8.84
C VAL A 114 1.54 -7.82 -8.73
N PHE A 115 0.25 -7.92 -9.08
CA PHE A 115 -0.44 -9.20 -9.07
C PHE A 115 0.18 -10.18 -10.08
N ARG A 116 0.40 -9.75 -11.30
CA ARG A 116 0.97 -10.60 -12.37
C ARG A 116 2.40 -11.03 -12.10
N CYS A 117 3.21 -10.18 -11.48
CA CYS A 117 4.63 -10.47 -11.27
C CYS A 117 4.90 -11.20 -9.95
N ILE A 118 4.08 -10.96 -8.92
CA ILE A 118 4.38 -11.42 -7.56
C ILE A 118 3.19 -12.15 -6.93
N CYS A 119 2.06 -11.46 -6.75
CA CYS A 119 0.98 -11.95 -5.90
C CYS A 119 0.36 -13.26 -6.40
N HIS A 120 0.25 -13.45 -7.71
CA HIS A 120 -0.37 -14.65 -8.27
C HIS A 120 0.36 -15.93 -7.85
N VAL A 121 1.69 -15.90 -7.72
CA VAL A 121 2.47 -17.07 -7.28
C VAL A 121 2.07 -17.48 -5.86
N PHE A 122 2.01 -16.49 -4.95
CA PHE A 122 1.60 -16.75 -3.57
C PHE A 122 0.13 -17.13 -3.47
N TYR A 123 -0.74 -16.46 -4.23
CA TYR A 123 -2.17 -16.73 -4.29
C TYR A 123 -2.44 -18.21 -4.63
N TYR A 124 -1.90 -18.70 -5.74
CA TYR A 124 -2.09 -20.10 -6.13
C TYR A 124 -1.40 -21.07 -5.20
N LYS A 125 -0.23 -20.73 -4.68
CA LYS A 125 0.49 -21.59 -3.74
C LYS A 125 -0.26 -21.76 -2.42
N PHE A 126 -0.80 -20.67 -1.87
CA PHE A 126 -1.57 -20.73 -0.62
C PHE A 126 -2.87 -21.51 -0.80
N TYR A 127 -3.57 -21.33 -1.90
CA TYR A 127 -4.73 -22.18 -2.22
C TYR A 127 -4.37 -23.66 -2.36
N ALA A 128 -3.28 -23.99 -3.03
CA ALA A 128 -2.82 -25.37 -3.13
C ALA A 128 -2.48 -25.97 -1.76
N MET A 129 -1.88 -25.17 -0.85
CA MET A 129 -1.61 -25.58 0.52
C MET A 129 -2.90 -25.84 1.32
N GLU A 130 -3.93 -25.00 1.14
CA GLU A 130 -5.25 -25.25 1.74
C GLU A 130 -5.89 -26.55 1.21
N GLN A 131 -5.87 -26.75 -0.11
CA GLN A 131 -6.44 -27.96 -0.74
C GLN A 131 -5.75 -29.25 -0.30
N THR A 132 -4.46 -29.20 0.01
CA THR A 132 -3.68 -30.35 0.48
C THR A 132 -3.69 -30.52 2.00
N GLY A 133 -4.39 -29.64 2.74
CA GLY A 133 -4.44 -29.66 4.20
C GLY A 133 -3.17 -29.18 4.91
N LEU A 134 -2.19 -28.67 4.16
CA LEU A 134 -0.97 -28.08 4.74
C LEU A 134 -1.20 -26.72 5.38
N LEU A 135 -2.24 -26.00 4.94
CA LEU A 135 -2.63 -24.69 5.46
C LEU A 135 -4.13 -24.72 5.79
N ASP A 136 -4.46 -24.37 7.02
CA ASP A 136 -5.82 -24.15 7.48
C ASP A 136 -5.93 -22.70 7.95
N VAL A 137 -6.72 -21.91 7.24
CA VAL A 137 -6.91 -20.47 7.53
C VAL A 137 -7.66 -20.21 8.83
N GLU A 138 -8.40 -21.21 9.33
CA GLU A 138 -9.08 -21.16 10.63
C GLU A 138 -8.13 -21.50 11.79
N ASN A 139 -6.96 -22.07 11.50
CA ASN A 139 -5.98 -22.44 12.51
C ASN A 139 -5.01 -21.28 12.78
N PRO A 140 -5.06 -20.65 13.98
CA PRO A 140 -4.22 -19.50 14.29
C PRO A 140 -2.72 -19.80 14.27
N ILE A 141 -2.31 -21.06 14.53
CA ILE A 141 -0.91 -21.47 14.50
C ILE A 141 -0.41 -21.49 13.04
N HIS A 142 -1.21 -22.05 12.12
CA HIS A 142 -0.87 -22.03 10.69
C HIS A 142 -0.76 -20.62 10.16
N MET A 143 -1.71 -19.75 10.50
CA MET A 143 -1.70 -18.35 10.06
C MET A 143 -0.53 -17.58 10.66
N PHE A 144 -0.25 -17.76 11.95
CA PHE A 144 0.91 -17.13 12.58
C PHE A 144 2.22 -17.61 11.93
N THR A 145 2.37 -18.90 11.69
CA THR A 145 3.58 -19.46 11.06
C THR A 145 3.79 -18.91 9.66
N LEU A 146 2.72 -18.83 8.86
CA LEU A 146 2.76 -18.26 7.51
C LEU A 146 3.23 -16.80 7.53
N GLN A 147 2.67 -15.99 8.42
CA GLN A 147 3.01 -14.58 8.57
C GLN A 147 4.42 -14.38 9.13
N TYR A 148 4.85 -15.23 10.07
CA TYR A 148 6.20 -15.20 10.62
C TYR A 148 7.26 -15.50 9.55
N VAL A 149 7.06 -16.55 8.74
CA VAL A 149 7.97 -16.90 7.64
C VAL A 149 8.07 -15.77 6.64
N LYS A 150 6.94 -15.16 6.24
CA LYS A 150 6.92 -13.99 5.35
C LYS A 150 7.78 -12.84 5.91
N ASN A 151 7.63 -12.52 7.18
CA ASN A 151 8.38 -11.42 7.82
C ASN A 151 9.90 -11.69 7.89
N LYS A 152 10.31 -12.97 7.89
CA LYS A 152 11.73 -13.36 7.85
C LYS A 152 12.33 -13.36 6.45
N LEU A 153 11.50 -13.53 5.43
CA LEU A 153 11.97 -13.58 4.03
C LEU A 153 12.15 -12.19 3.39
N CYS A 154 11.86 -11.11 4.12
CA CYS A 154 12.03 -9.71 3.68
C CYS A 154 11.70 -9.47 2.20
N PHE A 155 10.41 -9.38 1.89
CA PHE A 155 9.93 -8.84 0.62
C PHE A 155 9.20 -7.53 0.85
#